data_873bf6969bb5fddd93b6f1445089d5d7
#
_entry.id   873bf6969bb5fddd93b6f1445089d5d7
#
_cell.length_a   1.000
_cell.length_b   1.000
_cell.length_c   1.000
_cell.angle_alpha   90.00
_cell.angle_beta   90.00
_cell.angle_gamma   90.00
#
_symmetry.space_group_name_H-M   'P 1'
#
loop_
_entity.id
_entity.type
_entity.pdbx_description
1 polymer ?
#
loop_
_entity_poly.entity_id
_entity_poly.type
_entity_poly.pdbx_seq_one_letter_code
_entity_poly.pdbx_strand_id
1 'polypeptide(L)'
;MKTANTPISKLYYGWIIVLIVFMTLIVSAAISSFPSVLIQSLEREFGWQREAISGVISIRILLYGLMGPFSAAMLAKFGVRRMMISAIIVMLFSLGLTPFIHSVWQLVLLWGVLGGLSTGTLANVLGVTVANRWFVKHKGLVIGLLTASAATGQLLFLPLLAKITEEQGWRNAVYVIMGALILILPIIAIWMRNHPSDVGSPALGAQEIVKPAPFQGNIFLMPLNTLKQVSRSGTFWLLAGTFFFCGFSTNGLIGTHLIPACGDYSIPVVTAASLLALMGMFDLVGTTLSGWLSDRFDSRKLLFWYYGLRGLSLLFLPYALGGGYTQLTVFAVFYGLDWIATVPPTAKLTSSTFGAEKAGMVFGWILVAHQLGASIAAYGAGYLRDVLGSYTVPFVAAGFVCLLAAVFALRIRKNRQHALAA
;
A
#
# COMPACT_ATOMS: atom_id res chain seq x y z
N MET A 1 -22.14 -38.95 37.20
CA MET A 1 -21.25 -38.55 36.12
C MET A 1 -22.07 -37.82 35.08
N LYS A 2 -22.06 -36.49 35.12
CA LYS A 2 -22.68 -35.66 34.06
C LYS A 2 -21.60 -35.43 32.98
N THR A 3 -21.77 -36.04 31.84
CA THR A 3 -20.98 -35.77 30.65
C THR A 3 -21.18 -34.32 30.24
N ALA A 4 -20.15 -33.51 30.43
CA ALA A 4 -20.12 -32.14 29.97
C ALA A 4 -20.10 -32.20 28.43
N ASN A 5 -21.23 -31.88 27.81
CA ASN A 5 -21.27 -31.49 26.40
C ASN A 5 -20.38 -30.27 26.24
N THR A 6 -19.20 -30.46 25.71
CA THR A 6 -18.36 -29.37 25.21
C THR A 6 -19.11 -28.71 24.06
N PRO A 7 -19.56 -27.45 24.21
CA PRO A 7 -20.18 -26.76 23.08
C PRO A 7 -19.12 -26.60 21.99
N ILE A 8 -19.45 -26.98 20.77
CA ILE A 8 -18.74 -26.61 19.55
C ILE A 8 -18.36 -25.14 19.71
N SER A 9 -17.06 -24.84 19.80
CA SER A 9 -16.58 -23.48 20.04
C SER A 9 -17.16 -22.60 18.95
N LYS A 10 -18.13 -21.75 19.29
CA LYS A 10 -18.67 -20.77 18.35
C LYS A 10 -17.52 -19.96 17.82
N LEU A 11 -17.31 -19.95 16.50
CA LEU A 11 -16.29 -19.17 15.84
C LEU A 11 -16.37 -17.72 16.33
N TYR A 12 -15.28 -17.20 16.91
CA TYR A 12 -15.26 -15.84 17.40
C TYR A 12 -15.56 -14.86 16.27
N TYR A 13 -16.54 -13.98 16.48
CA TYR A 13 -17.06 -13.07 15.44
C TYR A 13 -15.97 -12.19 14.82
N GLY A 14 -14.91 -11.87 15.57
CA GLY A 14 -13.76 -11.12 15.06
C GLY A 14 -13.10 -11.75 13.84
N TRP A 15 -13.13 -13.09 13.68
CA TRP A 15 -12.58 -13.74 12.47
C TRP A 15 -13.44 -13.48 11.23
N ILE A 16 -14.77 -13.34 11.40
CA ILE A 16 -15.66 -12.91 10.31
C ILE A 16 -15.31 -11.49 9.87
N ILE A 17 -15.08 -10.58 10.84
CA ILE A 17 -14.63 -9.22 10.57
C ILE A 17 -13.28 -9.21 9.82
N VAL A 18 -12.31 -10.03 10.26
CA VAL A 18 -11.01 -10.16 9.58
C VAL A 18 -11.18 -10.64 8.14
N LEU A 19 -12.02 -11.65 7.89
CA LEU A 19 -12.29 -12.16 6.55
C LEU A 19 -12.90 -11.08 5.64
N ILE A 20 -13.88 -10.32 6.13
CA ILE A 20 -14.53 -9.24 5.37
C ILE A 20 -13.50 -8.16 5.01
N VAL A 21 -12.68 -7.73 5.97
CA VAL A 21 -11.64 -6.72 5.75
C VAL A 21 -10.57 -7.25 4.80
N PHE A 22 -10.14 -8.50 4.96
CA PHE A 22 -9.16 -9.16 4.07
C PHE A 22 -9.64 -9.15 2.62
N MET A 23 -10.88 -9.59 2.35
CA MET A 23 -11.48 -9.57 1.02
C MET A 23 -11.60 -8.16 0.45
N THR A 24 -11.99 -7.18 1.29
CA THR A 24 -12.07 -5.78 0.88
C THR A 24 -10.70 -5.22 0.48
N LEU A 25 -9.66 -5.53 1.25
CA LEU A 25 -8.29 -5.08 0.96
C LEU A 25 -7.72 -5.75 -0.29
N ILE A 26 -8.05 -7.03 -0.56
CA ILE A 26 -7.69 -7.72 -1.82
C ILE A 26 -8.25 -6.97 -3.02
N VAL A 27 -9.55 -6.62 -3.01
CA VAL A 27 -10.18 -5.89 -4.12
C VAL A 27 -9.64 -4.46 -4.22
N SER A 28 -9.37 -3.80 -3.08
CA SER A 28 -8.72 -2.49 -3.07
C SER A 28 -7.31 -2.53 -3.68
N ALA A 29 -6.56 -3.61 -3.46
CA ALA A 29 -5.25 -3.82 -4.08
C ALA A 29 -5.35 -3.98 -5.60
N ALA A 30 -6.40 -4.67 -6.11
CA ALA A 30 -6.68 -4.75 -7.54
C ALA A 30 -6.84 -3.35 -8.16
N ILE A 31 -7.66 -2.48 -7.55
CA ILE A 31 -7.87 -1.10 -8.00
C ILE A 31 -6.55 -0.30 -7.96
N SER A 32 -5.73 -0.56 -6.96
CA SER A 32 -4.45 0.15 -6.80
C SER A 32 -3.42 -0.23 -7.84
N SER A 33 -3.40 -1.48 -8.31
CA SER A 33 -2.42 -2.00 -9.27
C SER A 33 -2.87 -1.88 -10.73
N PHE A 34 -4.18 -1.86 -10.99
CA PHE A 34 -4.75 -1.86 -12.34
C PHE A 34 -4.30 -0.68 -13.24
N PRO A 35 -4.06 0.55 -12.73
CA PRO A 35 -3.58 1.64 -13.58
C PRO A 35 -2.33 1.33 -14.39
N SER A 36 -1.41 0.50 -13.88
CA SER A 36 -0.19 0.10 -14.61
C SER A 36 -0.49 -0.73 -15.86
N VAL A 37 -1.60 -1.48 -15.87
CA VAL A 37 -2.09 -2.24 -17.03
C VAL A 37 -2.81 -1.32 -18.03
N LEU A 38 -3.50 -0.28 -17.53
CA LEU A 38 -4.30 0.63 -18.34
C LEU A 38 -3.48 1.57 -19.22
N ILE A 39 -2.26 1.95 -18.84
CA ILE A 39 -1.48 2.98 -19.52
C ILE A 39 -1.45 2.73 -21.04
N GLN A 40 -0.99 1.56 -21.45
CA GLN A 40 -0.88 1.23 -22.88
C GLN A 40 -2.23 1.16 -23.61
N SER A 41 -3.27 0.70 -22.94
CA SER A 41 -4.61 0.60 -23.52
C SER A 41 -5.21 1.97 -23.78
N LEU A 42 -5.03 2.91 -22.85
CA LEU A 42 -5.50 4.30 -22.99
C LEU A 42 -4.68 5.08 -24.02
N GLU A 43 -3.36 4.86 -24.10
CA GLU A 43 -2.50 5.41 -25.15
C GLU A 43 -2.99 4.98 -26.55
N ARG A 44 -3.27 3.67 -26.74
CA ARG A 44 -3.72 3.11 -28.02
C ARG A 44 -5.10 3.59 -28.44
N GLU A 45 -6.04 3.68 -27.47
CA GLU A 45 -7.45 4.01 -27.79
C GLU A 45 -7.67 5.51 -27.98
N PHE A 46 -7.10 6.34 -27.08
CA PHE A 46 -7.36 7.79 -27.05
C PHE A 46 -6.23 8.63 -27.62
N GLY A 47 -5.06 8.05 -27.92
CA GLY A 47 -3.87 8.80 -28.33
C GLY A 47 -3.31 9.71 -27.23
N TRP A 48 -3.65 9.46 -25.97
CA TRP A 48 -3.14 10.28 -24.86
C TRP A 48 -1.68 10.00 -24.59
N GLN A 49 -0.92 11.05 -24.28
CA GLN A 49 0.48 10.92 -23.90
C GLN A 49 0.60 10.17 -22.56
N ARG A 50 1.68 9.40 -22.43
CA ARG A 50 1.98 8.64 -21.20
C ARG A 50 2.14 9.56 -19.99
N GLU A 51 2.71 10.75 -20.19
CA GLU A 51 2.79 11.80 -19.19
C GLU A 51 1.42 12.14 -18.58
N ALA A 52 0.41 12.37 -19.43
CA ALA A 52 -0.93 12.75 -18.98
C ALA A 52 -1.59 11.64 -18.13
N ILE A 53 -1.48 10.37 -18.56
CA ILE A 53 -2.01 9.22 -17.82
C ILE A 53 -1.25 9.02 -16.52
N SER A 54 0.07 9.15 -16.54
CA SER A 54 0.93 9.06 -15.35
C SER A 54 0.65 10.18 -14.34
N GLY A 55 0.25 11.37 -14.83
CA GLY A 55 -0.22 12.48 -14.00
C GLY A 55 -1.48 12.12 -13.20
N VAL A 56 -2.42 11.39 -13.80
CA VAL A 56 -3.61 10.89 -13.10
C VAL A 56 -3.22 9.90 -11.98
N ILE A 57 -2.32 8.97 -12.30
CA ILE A 57 -1.81 8.00 -11.32
C ILE A 57 -1.08 8.70 -10.18
N SER A 58 -0.29 9.72 -10.50
CA SER A 58 0.41 10.57 -9.54
C SER A 58 -0.55 11.23 -8.55
N ILE A 59 -1.62 11.87 -9.04
CA ILE A 59 -2.66 12.50 -8.21
C ILE A 59 -3.30 11.45 -7.29
N ARG A 60 -3.64 10.27 -7.83
CA ARG A 60 -4.21 9.16 -7.05
C ARG A 60 -3.31 8.73 -5.90
N ILE A 61 -2.02 8.52 -6.18
CA ILE A 61 -1.02 8.11 -5.19
C ILE A 61 -0.87 9.18 -4.10
N LEU A 62 -0.81 10.44 -4.48
CA LEU A 62 -0.70 11.56 -3.55
C LEU A 62 -1.90 11.61 -2.60
N LEU A 63 -3.12 11.57 -3.14
CA LEU A 63 -4.35 11.63 -2.34
C LEU A 63 -4.54 10.38 -1.47
N TYR A 64 -4.18 9.19 -1.98
CA TYR A 64 -4.11 7.98 -1.19
C TYR A 64 -3.21 8.16 0.05
N GLY A 65 -2.02 8.73 -0.13
CA GLY A 65 -1.09 8.99 0.96
C GLY A 65 -1.61 10.00 1.96
N LEU A 66 -2.11 11.14 1.47
CA LEU A 66 -2.66 12.21 2.31
C LEU A 66 -3.81 11.74 3.19
N MET A 67 -4.61 10.76 2.72
CA MET A 67 -5.67 10.18 3.53
C MET A 67 -5.16 9.40 4.75
N GLY A 68 -3.93 8.87 4.73
CA GLY A 68 -3.38 8.01 5.78
C GLY A 68 -3.53 8.57 7.21
N PRO A 69 -2.97 9.75 7.55
CA PRO A 69 -3.09 10.34 8.88
C PRO A 69 -4.54 10.66 9.29
N PHE A 70 -5.40 11.01 8.31
CA PHE A 70 -6.80 11.38 8.56
C PHE A 70 -7.72 10.17 8.69
N SER A 71 -7.43 9.07 7.98
CA SER A 71 -8.24 7.84 7.99
C SER A 71 -8.42 7.28 9.40
N ALA A 72 -7.37 7.27 10.22
CA ALA A 72 -7.45 6.80 11.60
C ALA A 72 -8.49 7.59 12.43
N ALA A 73 -8.47 8.92 12.33
CA ALA A 73 -9.41 9.79 13.02
C ALA A 73 -10.84 9.64 12.48
N MET A 74 -11.00 9.49 11.16
CA MET A 74 -12.29 9.25 10.52
C MET A 74 -12.88 7.90 10.93
N LEU A 75 -12.08 6.81 10.94
CA LEU A 75 -12.48 5.48 11.41
C LEU A 75 -12.88 5.49 12.90
N ALA A 76 -12.21 6.30 13.72
CA ALA A 76 -12.56 6.46 15.13
C ALA A 76 -13.89 7.22 15.30
N LYS A 77 -14.13 8.27 14.53
CA LYS A 77 -15.33 9.13 14.63
C LYS A 77 -16.55 8.49 13.98
N PHE A 78 -16.44 8.01 12.74
CA PHE A 78 -17.59 7.54 11.95
C PHE A 78 -17.81 6.02 12.02
N GLY A 79 -16.83 5.29 12.54
CA GLY A 79 -16.85 3.83 12.61
C GLY A 79 -16.39 3.15 11.31
N VAL A 80 -15.85 1.93 11.45
CA VAL A 80 -15.27 1.16 10.35
C VAL A 80 -16.30 0.82 9.27
N ARG A 81 -17.51 0.36 9.69
CA ARG A 81 -18.57 -0.06 8.76
C ARG A 81 -19.00 1.06 7.81
N ARG A 82 -19.29 2.25 8.34
CA ARG A 82 -19.73 3.39 7.53
C ARG A 82 -18.63 3.85 6.58
N MET A 83 -17.39 3.91 7.07
CA MET A 83 -16.24 4.32 6.26
C MET A 83 -15.97 3.34 5.11
N MET A 84 -16.05 2.01 5.35
CA MET A 84 -15.91 1.01 4.29
C MET A 84 -17.01 1.12 3.24
N ILE A 85 -18.27 1.24 3.66
CA ILE A 85 -19.42 1.39 2.74
C ILE A 85 -19.26 2.65 1.89
N SER A 86 -18.97 3.81 2.49
CA SER A 86 -18.80 5.06 1.76
C SER A 86 -17.65 5.00 0.76
N ALA A 87 -16.51 4.43 1.14
CA ALA A 87 -15.38 4.26 0.26
C ALA A 87 -15.71 3.37 -0.95
N ILE A 88 -16.38 2.23 -0.73
CA ILE A 88 -16.80 1.32 -1.81
C ILE A 88 -17.83 1.97 -2.74
N ILE A 89 -18.79 2.72 -2.21
CA ILE A 89 -19.78 3.45 -3.03
C ILE A 89 -19.05 4.47 -3.92
N VAL A 90 -18.10 5.24 -3.38
CA VAL A 90 -17.30 6.18 -4.16
C VAL A 90 -16.47 5.46 -5.23
N MET A 91 -15.88 4.30 -4.91
CA MET A 91 -15.17 3.47 -5.89
C MET A 91 -16.09 2.97 -7.00
N LEU A 92 -17.28 2.44 -6.66
CA LEU A 92 -18.27 1.97 -7.63
C LEU A 92 -18.73 3.10 -8.55
N PHE A 93 -18.98 4.29 -8.00
CA PHE A 93 -19.32 5.46 -8.79
C PHE A 93 -18.18 5.85 -9.75
N SER A 94 -16.95 5.91 -9.25
CA SER A 94 -15.76 6.21 -10.03
C SER A 94 -15.56 5.20 -11.19
N LEU A 95 -15.57 3.90 -10.87
CA LEU A 95 -15.37 2.83 -11.85
C LEU A 95 -16.54 2.74 -12.83
N GLY A 96 -17.79 2.97 -12.37
CA GLY A 96 -18.98 2.92 -13.22
C GLY A 96 -19.00 3.98 -14.31
N LEU A 97 -18.40 5.15 -14.05
CA LEU A 97 -18.26 6.21 -15.03
C LEU A 97 -17.01 6.05 -15.90
N THR A 98 -16.02 5.28 -15.48
CA THR A 98 -14.74 5.11 -16.19
C THR A 98 -14.91 4.59 -17.62
N PRO A 99 -15.79 3.63 -17.98
CA PRO A 99 -15.97 3.18 -19.35
C PRO A 99 -16.44 4.26 -20.33
N PHE A 100 -16.98 5.35 -19.83
CA PHE A 100 -17.56 6.45 -20.62
C PHE A 100 -16.66 7.69 -20.71
N ILE A 101 -15.39 7.58 -20.32
CA ILE A 101 -14.44 8.70 -20.39
C ILE A 101 -14.07 8.99 -21.85
N HIS A 102 -13.88 10.29 -22.14
CA HIS A 102 -13.42 10.78 -23.44
C HIS A 102 -12.28 11.81 -23.31
N SER A 103 -11.93 12.20 -22.08
CA SER A 103 -10.92 13.22 -21.80
C SER A 103 -10.13 12.94 -20.52
N VAL A 104 -8.87 13.38 -20.51
CA VAL A 104 -7.94 13.17 -19.39
C VAL A 104 -8.48 13.76 -18.08
N TRP A 105 -9.15 14.93 -18.10
CA TRP A 105 -9.70 15.55 -16.88
C TRP A 105 -10.77 14.68 -16.20
N GLN A 106 -11.55 13.93 -16.98
CA GLN A 106 -12.52 12.96 -16.42
C GLN A 106 -11.79 11.83 -15.71
N LEU A 107 -10.70 11.32 -16.29
CA LEU A 107 -9.86 10.33 -15.63
C LEU A 107 -9.20 10.88 -14.37
N VAL A 108 -8.74 12.16 -14.38
CA VAL A 108 -8.23 12.84 -13.19
C VAL A 108 -9.28 12.86 -12.06
N LEU A 109 -10.52 13.23 -12.37
CA LEU A 109 -11.58 13.26 -11.37
C LEU A 109 -11.91 11.86 -10.83
N LEU A 110 -12.13 10.90 -11.74
CA LEU A 110 -12.55 9.55 -11.37
C LEU A 110 -11.43 8.76 -10.68
N TRP A 111 -10.30 8.60 -11.35
CA TRP A 111 -9.20 7.77 -10.84
C TRP A 111 -8.26 8.53 -9.93
N GLY A 112 -7.91 9.75 -10.30
CA GLY A 112 -7.02 10.59 -9.51
C GLY A 112 -7.64 10.96 -8.17
N VAL A 113 -8.77 11.67 -8.18
CA VAL A 113 -9.37 12.23 -6.98
C VAL A 113 -10.23 11.19 -6.24
N LEU A 114 -11.30 10.70 -6.86
CA LEU A 114 -12.23 9.79 -6.19
C LEU A 114 -11.56 8.44 -5.86
N GLY A 115 -10.78 7.91 -6.80
CA GLY A 115 -9.99 6.68 -6.61
C GLY A 115 -8.94 6.84 -5.50
N GLY A 116 -8.19 7.93 -5.49
CA GLY A 116 -7.17 8.21 -4.47
C GLY A 116 -7.74 8.34 -3.06
N LEU A 117 -8.78 9.15 -2.88
CA LEU A 117 -9.44 9.36 -1.59
C LEU A 117 -10.09 8.08 -1.05
N SER A 118 -10.81 7.34 -1.91
CA SER A 118 -11.52 6.13 -1.49
C SER A 118 -10.57 4.99 -1.14
N THR A 119 -9.55 4.71 -1.97
CA THR A 119 -8.54 3.67 -1.67
C THR A 119 -7.69 4.05 -0.45
N GLY A 120 -7.36 5.34 -0.27
CA GLY A 120 -6.63 5.83 0.91
C GLY A 120 -7.40 5.64 2.22
N THR A 121 -8.72 5.69 2.18
CA THR A 121 -9.58 5.40 3.34
C THR A 121 -9.53 3.93 3.75
N LEU A 122 -9.35 3.01 2.80
CA LEU A 122 -9.24 1.56 3.01
C LEU A 122 -7.79 1.06 3.10
N ALA A 123 -6.82 1.97 3.29
CA ALA A 123 -5.40 1.63 3.39
C ALA A 123 -5.07 0.79 4.64
N ASN A 124 -3.79 0.54 4.87
CA ASN A 124 -3.26 -0.27 5.99
C ASN A 124 -3.81 0.12 7.38
N VAL A 125 -4.23 1.37 7.55
CA VAL A 125 -4.85 1.87 8.79
C VAL A 125 -6.13 1.10 9.15
N LEU A 126 -6.91 0.68 8.15
CA LEU A 126 -8.12 -0.13 8.37
C LEU A 126 -7.78 -1.47 9.04
N GLY A 127 -6.79 -2.20 8.50
CA GLY A 127 -6.36 -3.50 9.04
C GLY A 127 -5.85 -3.40 10.47
N VAL A 128 -4.99 -2.41 10.74
CA VAL A 128 -4.46 -2.15 12.09
C VAL A 128 -5.58 -1.76 13.07
N THR A 129 -6.54 -0.95 12.62
CA THR A 129 -7.69 -0.53 13.46
C THR A 129 -8.56 -1.73 13.85
N VAL A 130 -8.86 -2.61 12.91
CA VAL A 130 -9.65 -3.82 13.16
C VAL A 130 -8.91 -4.77 14.09
N ALA A 131 -7.64 -5.04 13.84
CA ALA A 131 -6.82 -5.89 14.70
C ALA A 131 -6.75 -5.37 16.15
N ASN A 132 -6.57 -4.05 16.32
CA ASN A 132 -6.51 -3.43 17.65
C ASN A 132 -7.83 -3.48 18.41
N ARG A 133 -8.97 -3.41 17.73
CA ARG A 133 -10.30 -3.40 18.36
C ARG A 133 -10.79 -4.82 18.72
N TRP A 134 -10.52 -5.79 17.87
CA TRP A 134 -11.10 -7.13 18.00
C TRP A 134 -10.18 -8.14 18.67
N PHE A 135 -8.86 -7.90 18.73
CA PHE A 135 -7.88 -8.89 19.18
C PHE A 135 -6.90 -8.32 20.21
N VAL A 136 -6.81 -8.98 21.36
CA VAL A 136 -5.71 -8.86 22.33
C VAL A 136 -4.72 -10.00 22.09
N LYS A 137 -5.22 -11.26 22.02
CA LYS A 137 -4.46 -12.42 21.56
C LYS A 137 -4.46 -12.46 20.03
N HIS A 138 -3.38 -12.96 19.44
CA HIS A 138 -3.19 -13.11 17.98
C HIS A 138 -3.23 -11.81 17.18
N LYS A 139 -3.10 -10.65 17.83
CA LYS A 139 -3.12 -9.34 17.17
C LYS A 139 -2.07 -9.22 16.07
N GLY A 140 -0.83 -9.67 16.31
CA GLY A 140 0.24 -9.67 15.31
C GLY A 140 -0.10 -10.54 14.08
N LEU A 141 -0.67 -11.73 14.30
CA LEU A 141 -1.14 -12.61 13.23
C LEU A 141 -2.20 -11.92 12.36
N VAL A 142 -3.18 -11.26 12.99
CA VAL A 142 -4.25 -10.55 12.26
C VAL A 142 -3.70 -9.38 11.46
N ILE A 143 -2.78 -8.57 12.04
CA ILE A 143 -2.13 -7.49 11.31
C ILE A 143 -1.35 -8.05 10.12
N GLY A 144 -0.56 -9.12 10.32
CA GLY A 144 0.18 -9.78 9.25
C GLY A 144 -0.72 -10.29 8.12
N LEU A 145 -1.82 -10.97 8.47
CA LEU A 145 -2.80 -11.46 7.50
C LEU A 145 -3.43 -10.31 6.69
N LEU A 146 -3.85 -9.23 7.37
CA LEU A 146 -4.46 -8.08 6.69
C LEU A 146 -3.46 -7.28 5.86
N THR A 147 -2.19 -7.24 6.25
CA THR A 147 -1.14 -6.63 5.44
C THR A 147 -0.84 -7.48 4.19
N ALA A 148 -0.86 -8.81 4.33
CA ALA A 148 -0.65 -9.74 3.21
C ALA A 148 -1.73 -9.64 2.12
N SER A 149 -2.92 -9.09 2.45
CA SER A 149 -4.01 -8.93 1.49
C SER A 149 -3.62 -8.07 0.27
N ALA A 150 -2.75 -7.08 0.45
CA ALA A 150 -2.29 -6.23 -0.66
C ALA A 150 -1.48 -7.03 -1.69
N ALA A 151 -0.50 -7.81 -1.23
CA ALA A 151 0.30 -8.68 -2.09
C ALA A 151 -0.56 -9.82 -2.71
N THR A 152 -1.47 -10.40 -1.91
CA THR A 152 -2.42 -11.42 -2.40
C THR A 152 -3.33 -10.85 -3.49
N GLY A 153 -3.85 -9.65 -3.30
CA GLY A 153 -4.70 -8.98 -4.30
C GLY A 153 -3.93 -8.68 -5.59
N GLN A 154 -2.70 -8.22 -5.48
CA GLN A 154 -1.83 -7.98 -6.64
C GLN A 154 -1.51 -9.28 -7.39
N LEU A 155 -1.12 -10.35 -6.68
CA LEU A 155 -0.83 -11.66 -7.26
C LEU A 155 -2.03 -12.23 -8.02
N LEU A 156 -3.24 -12.12 -7.44
CA LEU A 156 -4.45 -12.70 -8.00
C LEU A 156 -5.01 -11.88 -9.16
N PHE A 157 -5.18 -10.55 -8.95
CA PHE A 157 -5.92 -9.72 -9.88
C PHE A 157 -5.06 -9.16 -11.02
N LEU A 158 -3.79 -8.86 -10.81
CA LEU A 158 -3.01 -8.16 -11.81
C LEU A 158 -2.83 -8.97 -13.11
N PRO A 159 -2.42 -10.25 -13.08
CA PRO A 159 -2.35 -11.07 -14.29
C PRO A 159 -3.72 -11.32 -14.92
N LEU A 160 -4.76 -11.52 -14.09
CA LEU A 160 -6.14 -11.71 -14.55
C LEU A 160 -6.64 -10.48 -15.31
N LEU A 161 -6.50 -9.29 -14.71
CA LEU A 161 -6.94 -8.03 -15.32
C LEU A 161 -6.12 -7.69 -16.57
N ALA A 162 -4.82 -8.02 -16.59
CA ALA A 162 -3.98 -7.87 -17.76
C ALA A 162 -4.49 -8.76 -18.92
N LYS A 163 -4.79 -10.03 -18.63
CA LYS A 163 -5.34 -10.97 -19.63
C LYS A 163 -6.68 -10.49 -20.19
N ILE A 164 -7.62 -10.10 -19.30
CA ILE A 164 -8.93 -9.57 -19.74
C ILE A 164 -8.75 -8.30 -20.58
N THR A 165 -7.81 -7.43 -20.20
CA THR A 165 -7.51 -6.20 -20.93
C THR A 165 -6.98 -6.48 -22.33
N GLU A 166 -6.12 -7.48 -22.51
CA GLU A 166 -5.58 -7.88 -23.83
C GLU A 166 -6.63 -8.57 -24.70
N GLU A 167 -7.42 -9.49 -24.15
CA GLU A 167 -8.35 -10.32 -24.92
C GLU A 167 -9.72 -9.65 -25.15
N GLN A 168 -10.22 -8.88 -24.18
CA GLN A 168 -11.60 -8.37 -24.18
C GLN A 168 -11.68 -6.84 -24.04
N GLY A 169 -10.55 -6.18 -23.86
CA GLY A 169 -10.45 -4.74 -23.65
C GLY A 169 -10.54 -4.31 -22.19
N TRP A 170 -9.98 -3.15 -21.89
CA TRP A 170 -9.82 -2.63 -20.54
C TRP A 170 -11.15 -2.33 -19.83
N ARG A 171 -12.23 -2.04 -20.58
CA ARG A 171 -13.56 -1.81 -19.99
C ARG A 171 -14.09 -3.05 -19.31
N ASN A 172 -13.87 -4.24 -19.86
CA ASN A 172 -14.27 -5.50 -19.25
C ASN A 172 -13.49 -5.78 -17.96
N ALA A 173 -12.23 -5.42 -17.89
CA ALA A 173 -11.45 -5.50 -16.65
C ALA A 173 -12.01 -4.57 -15.55
N VAL A 174 -12.46 -3.35 -15.91
CA VAL A 174 -13.16 -2.45 -14.97
C VAL A 174 -14.46 -3.10 -14.46
N TYR A 175 -15.27 -3.73 -15.33
CA TYR A 175 -16.51 -4.40 -14.92
C TYR A 175 -16.25 -5.59 -13.97
N VAL A 176 -15.15 -6.32 -14.13
CA VAL A 176 -14.76 -7.39 -13.18
C VAL A 176 -14.46 -6.84 -11.80
N ILE A 177 -13.71 -5.73 -11.71
CA ILE A 177 -13.45 -5.05 -10.42
C ILE A 177 -14.76 -4.54 -9.79
N MET A 178 -15.64 -3.94 -10.59
CA MET A 178 -16.95 -3.48 -10.14
C MET A 178 -17.79 -4.64 -9.59
N GLY A 179 -17.83 -5.78 -10.29
CA GLY A 179 -18.53 -6.99 -9.84
C GLY A 179 -18.04 -7.45 -8.46
N ALA A 180 -16.72 -7.47 -8.25
CA ALA A 180 -16.13 -7.80 -6.95
C ALA A 180 -16.56 -6.82 -5.84
N LEU A 181 -16.60 -5.51 -6.13
CA LEU A 181 -17.07 -4.50 -5.17
C LEU A 181 -18.56 -4.61 -4.87
N ILE A 182 -19.39 -4.88 -5.89
CA ILE A 182 -20.85 -5.09 -5.74
C ILE A 182 -21.13 -6.31 -4.85
N LEU A 183 -20.35 -7.38 -4.98
CA LEU A 183 -20.47 -8.57 -4.14
C LEU A 183 -20.04 -8.33 -2.68
N ILE A 184 -19.00 -7.52 -2.46
CA ILE A 184 -18.48 -7.23 -1.12
C ILE A 184 -19.37 -6.24 -0.36
N LEU A 185 -20.01 -5.29 -1.03
CA LEU A 185 -20.79 -4.22 -0.40
C LEU A 185 -21.93 -4.75 0.52
N PRO A 186 -22.82 -5.68 0.09
CA PRO A 186 -23.84 -6.23 0.96
C PRO A 186 -23.23 -7.05 2.12
N ILE A 187 -22.11 -7.72 1.90
CA ILE A 187 -21.42 -8.48 2.95
C ILE A 187 -20.98 -7.52 4.07
N ILE A 188 -20.39 -6.38 3.71
CA ILE A 188 -20.02 -5.34 4.69
C ILE A 188 -21.27 -4.75 5.35
N ALA A 189 -22.31 -4.46 4.56
CA ALA A 189 -23.53 -3.86 5.07
C ALA A 189 -24.27 -4.75 6.09
N ILE A 190 -24.21 -6.07 5.95
CA ILE A 190 -24.91 -7.01 6.82
C ILE A 190 -24.07 -7.42 8.02
N TRP A 191 -22.81 -7.84 7.79
CA TRP A 191 -21.99 -8.49 8.81
C TRP A 191 -20.92 -7.60 9.45
N MET A 192 -20.53 -6.47 8.83
CA MET A 192 -19.51 -5.62 9.44
C MET A 192 -20.01 -4.95 10.72
N ARG A 193 -19.22 -5.02 11.81
CA ARG A 193 -19.46 -4.37 13.10
C ARG A 193 -18.24 -3.53 13.47
N ASN A 194 -18.47 -2.44 14.23
CA ASN A 194 -17.41 -1.51 14.58
C ASN A 194 -16.56 -2.00 15.77
N HIS A 195 -17.21 -2.66 16.73
CA HIS A 195 -16.60 -3.07 17.99
C HIS A 195 -17.11 -4.44 18.43
N PRO A 196 -16.33 -5.20 19.23
CA PRO A 196 -16.81 -6.45 19.84
C PRO A 196 -18.07 -6.26 20.69
N SER A 197 -18.18 -5.10 21.38
CA SER A 197 -19.36 -4.74 22.15
C SER A 197 -20.68 -4.70 21.36
N ASP A 198 -20.60 -4.47 20.02
CA ASP A 198 -21.79 -4.44 19.15
C ASP A 198 -22.42 -5.83 18.98
N VAL A 199 -21.68 -6.89 19.31
CA VAL A 199 -22.14 -8.29 19.32
C VAL A 199 -22.14 -8.91 20.72
N GLY A 200 -22.03 -8.08 21.75
CA GLY A 200 -22.07 -8.52 23.14
C GLY A 200 -20.90 -9.42 23.55
N SER A 201 -19.73 -9.31 22.90
CA SER A 201 -18.54 -10.11 23.23
C SER A 201 -17.34 -9.22 23.58
N PRO A 202 -16.40 -9.69 24.42
CA PRO A 202 -15.12 -9.02 24.60
C PRO A 202 -14.22 -9.21 23.37
N ALA A 203 -13.13 -8.42 23.26
CA ALA A 203 -12.08 -8.67 22.30
C ALA A 203 -11.43 -10.04 22.58
N LEU A 204 -10.95 -10.73 21.53
CA LEU A 204 -10.36 -12.06 21.71
C LEU A 204 -9.13 -12.01 22.64
N GLY A 205 -9.24 -12.64 23.81
CA GLY A 205 -8.22 -12.63 24.84
C GLY A 205 -8.40 -11.55 25.91
N ALA A 206 -9.44 -10.71 25.81
CA ALA A 206 -9.87 -9.83 26.88
C ALA A 206 -10.89 -10.53 27.81
N GLN A 207 -10.95 -10.12 29.06
CA GLN A 207 -11.91 -10.67 30.05
C GLN A 207 -13.21 -9.88 30.09
N GLU A 208 -13.19 -8.60 29.74
CA GLU A 208 -14.33 -7.69 29.87
C GLU A 208 -14.73 -7.07 28.53
N ILE A 209 -16.03 -6.74 28.40
CA ILE A 209 -16.56 -6.00 27.27
C ILE A 209 -16.29 -4.51 27.49
N VAL A 210 -15.33 -3.97 26.72
CA VAL A 210 -15.00 -2.54 26.76
C VAL A 210 -15.85 -1.81 25.72
N LYS A 211 -16.68 -0.87 26.17
CA LYS A 211 -17.37 0.06 25.27
C LYS A 211 -16.38 1.14 24.80
N PRO A 212 -16.39 1.48 23.50
CA PRO A 212 -15.51 2.53 22.98
C PRO A 212 -15.82 3.87 23.62
N ALA A 213 -14.78 4.59 24.03
CA ALA A 213 -14.94 5.96 24.45
C ALA A 213 -15.41 6.84 23.27
N PRO A 214 -16.25 7.85 23.48
CA PRO A 214 -16.61 8.81 22.44
C PRO A 214 -15.36 9.46 21.86
N PHE A 215 -15.33 9.61 20.54
CA PHE A 215 -14.22 10.32 19.89
C PHE A 215 -14.19 11.77 20.36
N GLN A 216 -13.11 12.17 21.00
CA GLN A 216 -12.87 13.54 21.44
C GLN A 216 -11.79 14.15 20.55
N GLY A 217 -12.12 15.26 19.88
CA GLY A 217 -11.17 15.99 19.08
C GLY A 217 -11.67 16.33 17.66
N ASN A 218 -10.83 17.05 16.94
CA ASN A 218 -11.09 17.40 15.54
C ASN A 218 -10.27 16.47 14.64
N ILE A 219 -10.96 15.79 13.71
CA ILE A 219 -10.34 14.83 12.77
C ILE A 219 -9.26 15.45 11.89
N PHE A 220 -9.31 16.76 11.66
CA PHE A 220 -8.33 17.48 10.85
C PHE A 220 -7.20 18.06 11.70
N LEU A 221 -7.51 18.59 12.89
CA LEU A 221 -6.51 19.26 13.73
C LEU A 221 -5.57 18.29 14.42
N MET A 222 -6.04 17.11 14.82
CA MET A 222 -5.22 16.13 15.54
C MET A 222 -4.02 15.64 14.70
N PRO A 223 -4.17 15.22 13.44
CA PRO A 223 -3.02 14.87 12.59
C PRO A 223 -2.09 16.06 12.34
N LEU A 224 -2.63 17.26 12.08
CA LEU A 224 -1.84 18.47 11.81
C LEU A 224 -1.02 18.91 13.03
N ASN A 225 -1.59 18.83 14.23
CA ASN A 225 -0.86 19.12 15.47
C ASN A 225 0.29 18.13 15.70
N THR A 226 0.08 16.85 15.38
CA THR A 226 1.16 15.86 15.43
C THR A 226 2.27 16.21 14.45
N LEU A 227 1.94 16.54 13.20
CA LEU A 227 2.93 16.98 12.22
C LEU A 227 3.73 18.19 12.72
N LYS A 228 3.04 19.22 13.25
CA LYS A 228 3.68 20.42 13.80
C LYS A 228 4.67 20.09 14.93
N GLN A 229 4.37 19.09 15.76
CA GLN A 229 5.30 18.65 16.82
C GLN A 229 6.53 17.95 16.26
N VAL A 230 6.32 16.95 15.36
CA VAL A 230 7.42 16.10 14.89
C VAL A 230 8.28 16.75 13.81
N SER A 231 7.76 17.73 13.08
CA SER A 231 8.50 18.47 12.05
C SER A 231 9.69 19.26 12.59
N ARG A 232 9.75 19.48 13.90
CA ARG A 232 10.92 20.07 14.59
C ARG A 232 12.08 19.11 14.79
N SER A 233 11.87 17.81 14.56
CA SER A 233 12.87 16.76 14.76
C SER A 233 13.62 16.46 13.46
N GLY A 234 14.95 16.58 13.46
CA GLY A 234 15.79 16.15 12.32
C GLY A 234 15.67 14.65 12.02
N THR A 235 15.41 13.82 13.05
CA THR A 235 15.17 12.38 12.87
C THR A 235 13.87 12.12 12.09
N PHE A 236 12.82 12.93 12.29
CA PHE A 236 11.59 12.84 11.49
C PHE A 236 11.89 13.06 10.01
N TRP A 237 12.64 14.09 9.67
CA TRP A 237 12.97 14.41 8.27
C TRP A 237 13.90 13.37 7.61
N LEU A 238 14.81 12.75 8.38
CA LEU A 238 15.63 11.65 7.86
C LEU A 238 14.77 10.41 7.57
N LEU A 239 13.84 10.05 8.48
CA LEU A 239 12.90 8.94 8.25
C LEU A 239 11.95 9.24 7.09
N ALA A 240 11.39 10.44 7.05
CA ALA A 240 10.50 10.86 5.97
C ALA A 240 11.24 10.92 4.62
N GLY A 241 12.47 11.44 4.59
CA GLY A 241 13.28 11.55 3.37
C GLY A 241 13.73 10.19 2.83
N THR A 242 14.19 9.27 3.68
CA THR A 242 14.54 7.91 3.24
C THR A 242 13.31 7.17 2.75
N PHE A 243 12.17 7.35 3.42
CA PHE A 243 10.92 6.72 3.03
C PHE A 243 10.28 7.37 1.78
N PHE A 244 10.54 8.66 1.53
CA PHE A 244 10.23 9.33 0.26
C PHE A 244 10.93 8.61 -0.91
N PHE A 245 12.22 8.32 -0.79
CA PHE A 245 12.97 7.59 -1.82
C PHE A 245 12.51 6.14 -1.97
N CYS A 246 12.02 5.52 -0.90
CA CYS A 246 11.34 4.23 -0.99
C CYS A 246 10.13 4.31 -1.92
N GLY A 247 9.20 5.24 -1.65
CA GLY A 247 8.02 5.44 -2.49
C GLY A 247 8.34 5.77 -3.93
N PHE A 248 9.34 6.65 -4.12
CA PHE A 248 9.84 7.03 -5.44
C PHE A 248 10.23 5.79 -6.27
N SER A 249 11.03 4.88 -5.70
CA SER A 249 11.54 3.70 -6.40
C SER A 249 10.49 2.58 -6.52
N THR A 250 9.65 2.37 -5.51
CA THR A 250 8.67 1.26 -5.48
C THR A 250 7.37 1.60 -6.20
N ASN A 251 6.40 2.19 -5.51
CA ASN A 251 5.05 2.42 -6.05
C ASN A 251 5.05 3.40 -7.22
N GLY A 252 5.88 4.44 -7.15
CA GLY A 252 5.97 5.47 -8.18
C GLY A 252 6.59 4.97 -9.47
N LEU A 253 7.76 4.36 -9.38
CA LEU A 253 8.50 3.94 -10.56
C LEU A 253 8.13 2.50 -10.97
N ILE A 254 8.49 1.50 -10.18
CA ILE A 254 8.31 0.10 -10.57
C ILE A 254 6.82 -0.29 -10.59
N GLY A 255 6.06 0.05 -9.55
CA GLY A 255 4.64 -0.28 -9.46
C GLY A 255 3.78 0.35 -10.57
N THR A 256 4.21 1.50 -11.12
CA THR A 256 3.49 2.21 -12.18
C THR A 256 4.03 1.89 -13.56
N HIS A 257 5.36 1.85 -13.74
CA HIS A 257 5.99 1.87 -15.05
C HIS A 257 6.68 0.58 -15.49
N LEU A 258 6.79 -0.46 -14.64
CA LEU A 258 7.42 -1.72 -15.06
C LEU A 258 6.67 -2.37 -16.22
N ILE A 259 5.33 -2.45 -16.16
CA ILE A 259 4.52 -3.05 -17.21
C ILE A 259 4.64 -2.26 -18.52
N PRO A 260 4.44 -0.92 -18.54
CA PRO A 260 4.68 -0.11 -19.74
C PRO A 260 6.12 -0.20 -20.26
N ALA A 261 7.11 -0.24 -19.37
CA ALA A 261 8.51 -0.39 -19.77
C ALA A 261 8.79 -1.74 -20.43
N CYS A 262 8.23 -2.83 -19.91
CA CYS A 262 8.28 -4.14 -20.58
C CYS A 262 7.66 -4.10 -21.96
N GLY A 263 6.55 -3.36 -22.14
CA GLY A 263 5.90 -3.17 -23.44
C GLY A 263 6.78 -2.46 -24.46
N ASP A 264 7.62 -1.49 -24.03
CA ASP A 264 8.59 -0.82 -24.91
C ASP A 264 9.66 -1.81 -25.46
N TYR A 265 9.86 -2.95 -24.80
CA TYR A 265 10.72 -4.06 -25.24
C TYR A 265 9.92 -5.23 -25.84
N SER A 266 8.68 -4.99 -26.28
CA SER A 266 7.79 -6.00 -26.87
C SER A 266 7.49 -7.21 -25.97
N ILE A 267 7.61 -7.05 -24.64
CA ILE A 267 7.23 -8.08 -23.67
C ILE A 267 5.72 -7.99 -23.43
N PRO A 268 4.97 -9.11 -23.57
CA PRO A 268 3.51 -9.12 -23.37
C PRO A 268 3.08 -8.59 -22.01
N VAL A 269 1.97 -7.86 -21.96
CA VAL A 269 1.44 -7.22 -20.73
C VAL A 269 1.15 -8.26 -19.65
N VAL A 270 0.63 -9.44 -20.01
CA VAL A 270 0.39 -10.54 -19.06
C VAL A 270 1.69 -11.03 -18.43
N THR A 271 2.76 -11.16 -19.22
CA THR A 271 4.08 -11.56 -18.71
C THR A 271 4.63 -10.51 -17.74
N ALA A 272 4.58 -9.23 -18.12
CA ALA A 272 5.01 -8.11 -17.27
C ALA A 272 4.18 -8.03 -15.96
N ALA A 273 2.87 -8.22 -16.05
CA ALA A 273 1.97 -8.28 -14.89
C ALA A 273 2.30 -9.46 -13.97
N SER A 274 2.67 -10.61 -14.54
CA SER A 274 3.10 -11.79 -13.77
C SER A 274 4.43 -11.56 -13.05
N LEU A 275 5.36 -10.82 -13.63
CA LEU A 275 6.61 -10.42 -12.96
C LEU A 275 6.30 -9.50 -11.76
N LEU A 276 5.39 -8.55 -11.91
CA LEU A 276 4.99 -7.66 -10.82
C LEU A 276 4.25 -8.43 -9.72
N ALA A 277 3.42 -9.42 -10.09
CA ALA A 277 2.78 -10.33 -9.15
C ALA A 277 3.81 -11.20 -8.40
N LEU A 278 4.83 -11.71 -9.11
CA LEU A 278 5.96 -12.46 -8.53
C LEU A 278 6.71 -11.62 -7.49
N MET A 279 6.96 -10.32 -7.78
CA MET A 279 7.53 -9.40 -6.79
C MET A 279 6.68 -9.33 -5.52
N GLY A 280 5.34 -9.25 -5.64
CA GLY A 280 4.43 -9.26 -4.50
C GLY A 280 4.50 -10.55 -3.67
N MET A 281 4.73 -11.71 -4.31
CA MET A 281 4.93 -12.97 -3.60
C MET A 281 6.25 -12.98 -2.80
N PHE A 282 7.34 -12.53 -3.39
CA PHE A 282 8.63 -12.45 -2.69
C PHE A 282 8.64 -11.34 -1.62
N ASP A 283 7.85 -10.29 -1.78
CA ASP A 283 7.66 -9.25 -0.75
C ASP A 283 7.10 -9.83 0.56
N LEU A 284 6.18 -10.78 0.51
CA LEU A 284 5.68 -11.45 1.72
C LEU A 284 6.82 -12.11 2.52
N VAL A 285 7.75 -12.76 1.82
CA VAL A 285 8.93 -13.38 2.45
C VAL A 285 9.88 -12.31 2.97
N GLY A 286 10.21 -11.34 2.13
CA GLY A 286 11.17 -10.28 2.45
C GLY A 286 10.72 -9.40 3.60
N THR A 287 9.48 -8.97 3.61
CA THR A 287 8.91 -8.12 4.67
C THR A 287 8.79 -8.88 6.00
N THR A 288 8.40 -10.17 5.97
CA THR A 288 8.36 -11.01 7.17
C THR A 288 9.77 -11.19 7.76
N LEU A 289 10.75 -11.51 6.90
CA LEU A 289 12.15 -11.66 7.30
C LEU A 289 12.70 -10.33 7.84
N SER A 290 12.38 -9.21 7.21
CA SER A 290 12.79 -7.88 7.67
C SER A 290 12.24 -7.55 9.06
N GLY A 291 10.98 -7.92 9.35
CA GLY A 291 10.41 -7.80 10.69
C GLY A 291 11.25 -8.54 11.73
N TRP A 292 11.56 -9.82 11.47
CA TRP A 292 12.39 -10.65 12.33
C TRP A 292 13.83 -10.12 12.49
N LEU A 293 14.44 -9.65 11.39
CA LEU A 293 15.77 -9.04 11.42
C LEU A 293 15.76 -7.72 12.20
N SER A 294 14.70 -6.92 12.10
CA SER A 294 14.56 -5.66 12.81
C SER A 294 14.55 -5.84 14.33
N ASP A 295 14.09 -6.99 14.84
CA ASP A 295 14.11 -7.29 16.27
C ASP A 295 15.51 -7.62 16.80
N ARG A 296 16.41 -8.10 15.93
CA ARG A 296 17.76 -8.59 16.28
C ARG A 296 18.88 -7.64 15.90
N PHE A 297 18.71 -6.87 14.84
CA PHE A 297 19.76 -6.02 14.29
C PHE A 297 19.39 -4.53 14.34
N ASP A 298 20.40 -3.67 14.18
CA ASP A 298 20.21 -2.22 14.10
C ASP A 298 19.40 -1.86 12.84
N SER A 299 18.22 -1.33 13.04
CA SER A 299 17.29 -0.95 11.96
C SER A 299 17.89 0.01 10.93
N ARG A 300 18.85 0.86 11.32
CA ARG A 300 19.54 1.79 10.41
C ARG A 300 20.45 1.04 9.44
N LYS A 301 21.15 -0.01 9.94
CA LYS A 301 22.00 -0.86 9.08
C LYS A 301 21.16 -1.70 8.14
N LEU A 302 19.99 -2.17 8.60
CA LEU A 302 19.02 -2.89 7.74
C LEU A 302 18.53 -1.98 6.62
N LEU A 303 18.13 -0.74 6.93
CA LEU A 303 17.73 0.24 5.91
C LEU A 303 18.87 0.56 4.93
N PHE A 304 20.12 0.65 5.40
CA PHE A 304 21.27 0.84 4.52
C PHE A 304 21.39 -0.29 3.49
N TRP A 305 21.29 -1.55 3.93
CA TRP A 305 21.36 -2.68 3.03
C TRP A 305 20.18 -2.76 2.08
N TYR A 306 18.95 -2.54 2.58
CA TYR A 306 17.75 -2.56 1.72
C TYR A 306 17.82 -1.48 0.64
N TYR A 307 18.06 -0.23 0.98
CA TYR A 307 18.18 0.83 -0.02
C TYR A 307 19.39 0.63 -0.95
N GLY A 308 20.50 0.10 -0.45
CA GLY A 308 21.67 -0.21 -1.25
C GLY A 308 21.41 -1.28 -2.30
N LEU A 309 20.85 -2.42 -1.89
CA LEU A 309 20.51 -3.53 -2.78
C LEU A 309 19.42 -3.13 -3.78
N ARG A 310 18.42 -2.37 -3.36
CA ARG A 310 17.40 -1.79 -4.24
C ARG A 310 18.02 -0.89 -5.30
N GLY A 311 18.93 -0.01 -4.90
CA GLY A 311 19.63 0.87 -5.83
C GLY A 311 20.39 0.08 -6.89
N LEU A 312 21.15 -0.94 -6.50
CA LEU A 312 21.86 -1.83 -7.42
C LEU A 312 20.91 -2.59 -8.36
N SER A 313 19.77 -3.09 -7.83
CA SER A 313 18.75 -3.76 -8.64
C SER A 313 18.18 -2.83 -9.72
N LEU A 314 17.92 -1.56 -9.39
CA LEU A 314 17.41 -0.58 -10.35
C LEU A 314 18.44 -0.20 -11.41
N LEU A 315 19.74 -0.13 -11.06
CA LEU A 315 20.81 0.06 -12.04
C LEU A 315 20.94 -1.15 -12.99
N PHE A 316 20.61 -2.35 -12.51
CA PHE A 316 20.60 -3.57 -13.33
C PHE A 316 19.37 -3.66 -14.25
N LEU A 317 18.24 -3.04 -13.91
CA LEU A 317 16.96 -3.21 -14.62
C LEU A 317 17.02 -2.87 -16.13
N PRO A 318 17.66 -1.77 -16.58
CA PRO A 318 17.77 -1.49 -18.02
C PRO A 318 18.45 -2.63 -18.80
N TYR A 319 19.48 -3.24 -18.21
CA TYR A 319 20.13 -4.43 -18.78
C TYR A 319 19.18 -5.64 -18.79
N ALA A 320 18.43 -5.87 -17.69
CA ALA A 320 17.50 -6.98 -17.59
C ALA A 320 16.37 -6.88 -18.63
N LEU A 321 15.87 -5.69 -18.92
CA LEU A 321 14.84 -5.46 -19.95
C LEU A 321 15.33 -5.85 -21.36
N GLY A 322 16.59 -5.58 -21.69
CA GLY A 322 17.20 -5.99 -22.97
C GLY A 322 17.71 -7.44 -22.99
N GLY A 323 17.92 -8.06 -21.83
CA GLY A 323 18.54 -9.37 -21.69
C GLY A 323 17.58 -10.59 -21.72
N GLY A 324 16.26 -10.33 -21.63
CA GLY A 324 15.24 -11.36 -21.74
C GLY A 324 14.61 -11.78 -20.41
N TYR A 325 13.76 -12.81 -20.45
CA TYR A 325 12.88 -13.22 -19.36
C TYR A 325 13.64 -13.67 -18.10
N THR A 326 14.76 -14.37 -18.23
CA THR A 326 15.54 -14.87 -17.09
C THR A 326 16.09 -13.71 -16.25
N GLN A 327 16.67 -12.69 -16.88
CA GLN A 327 17.22 -11.51 -16.19
C GLN A 327 16.12 -10.72 -15.47
N LEU A 328 14.95 -10.59 -16.12
CA LEU A 328 13.79 -9.96 -15.50
C LEU A 328 13.23 -10.77 -14.32
N THR A 329 13.24 -12.08 -14.41
CA THR A 329 12.83 -12.96 -13.28
C THR A 329 13.80 -12.79 -12.10
N VAL A 330 15.10 -12.76 -12.35
CA VAL A 330 16.10 -12.50 -11.31
C VAL A 330 15.87 -11.14 -10.67
N PHE A 331 15.67 -10.08 -11.49
CA PHE A 331 15.32 -8.77 -10.98
C PHE A 331 14.04 -8.81 -10.12
N ALA A 332 12.98 -9.47 -10.59
CA ALA A 332 11.70 -9.55 -9.88
C ALA A 332 11.83 -10.23 -8.52
N VAL A 333 12.62 -11.30 -8.41
CA VAL A 333 12.87 -11.98 -7.14
C VAL A 333 13.63 -11.09 -6.17
N PHE A 334 14.76 -10.52 -6.57
CA PHE A 334 15.58 -9.69 -5.69
C PHE A 334 14.89 -8.40 -5.30
N TYR A 335 14.27 -7.73 -6.25
CA TYR A 335 13.53 -6.49 -5.98
C TYR A 335 12.29 -6.74 -5.12
N GLY A 336 11.59 -7.87 -5.35
CA GLY A 336 10.43 -8.28 -4.57
C GLY A 336 10.78 -8.54 -3.09
N LEU A 337 11.88 -9.22 -2.80
CA LEU A 337 12.36 -9.46 -1.43
C LEU A 337 12.59 -8.14 -0.66
N ASP A 338 12.85 -7.05 -1.36
CA ASP A 338 13.12 -5.74 -0.77
C ASP A 338 11.93 -4.77 -0.88
N TRP A 339 10.84 -5.11 -1.58
CA TRP A 339 9.78 -4.16 -1.94
C TRP A 339 9.24 -3.36 -0.74
N ILE A 340 8.74 -4.02 0.29
CA ILE A 340 8.21 -3.40 1.53
C ILE A 340 9.15 -3.67 2.74
N ALA A 341 10.28 -4.35 2.55
CA ALA A 341 11.19 -4.73 3.63
C ALA A 341 11.75 -3.53 4.44
N THR A 342 11.68 -2.31 3.90
CA THR A 342 12.04 -1.07 4.60
C THR A 342 11.01 -0.62 5.64
N VAL A 343 9.77 -1.14 5.61
CA VAL A 343 8.66 -0.73 6.50
C VAL A 343 8.90 -1.13 7.96
N PRO A 344 9.21 -2.40 8.30
CA PRO A 344 9.41 -2.80 9.70
C PRO A 344 10.52 -2.01 10.41
N PRO A 345 11.74 -1.84 9.85
CA PRO A 345 12.78 -1.06 10.52
C PRO A 345 12.43 0.43 10.63
N THR A 346 11.73 1.01 9.65
CA THR A 346 11.26 2.42 9.72
C THR A 346 10.21 2.60 10.82
N ALA A 347 9.24 1.68 10.92
CA ALA A 347 8.23 1.70 11.96
C ALA A 347 8.84 1.55 13.36
N LYS A 348 9.84 0.66 13.52
CA LYS A 348 10.58 0.47 14.76
C LYS A 348 11.35 1.73 15.17
N LEU A 349 12.08 2.36 14.23
CA LEU A 349 12.78 3.62 14.49
C LEU A 349 11.81 4.75 14.85
N THR A 350 10.65 4.80 14.20
CA THR A 350 9.60 5.78 14.52
C THR A 350 9.08 5.58 15.95
N SER A 351 8.73 4.35 16.32
CA SER A 351 8.23 4.02 17.65
C SER A 351 9.27 4.28 18.75
N SER A 352 10.53 3.92 18.52
CA SER A 352 11.60 4.14 19.49
C SER A 352 11.98 5.62 19.65
N THR A 353 11.74 6.46 18.62
CA THR A 353 12.10 7.89 18.66
C THR A 353 10.97 8.75 19.22
N PHE A 354 9.72 8.49 18.85
CA PHE A 354 8.57 9.35 19.16
C PHE A 354 7.63 8.76 20.20
N GLY A 355 7.92 7.55 20.69
CA GLY A 355 7.10 6.83 21.65
C GLY A 355 5.98 6.02 20.98
N ALA A 356 5.60 4.90 21.61
CA ALA A 356 4.62 3.96 21.07
C ALA A 356 3.23 4.59 20.85
N GLU A 357 2.83 5.50 21.72
CA GLU A 357 1.52 6.18 21.68
C GLU A 357 1.35 7.04 20.42
N LYS A 358 2.41 7.78 20.02
CA LYS A 358 2.37 8.68 18.85
C LYS A 358 2.87 8.01 17.57
N ALA A 359 3.50 6.84 17.67
CA ALA A 359 4.19 6.17 16.56
C ALA A 359 3.29 5.98 15.33
N GLY A 360 2.05 5.55 15.52
CA GLY A 360 1.12 5.31 14.40
C GLY A 360 0.82 6.56 13.58
N MET A 361 0.59 7.69 14.25
CA MET A 361 0.29 8.95 13.55
C MET A 361 1.53 9.56 12.91
N VAL A 362 2.69 9.45 13.59
CA VAL A 362 3.97 9.90 13.03
C VAL A 362 4.34 9.08 11.80
N PHE A 363 4.18 7.75 11.87
CA PHE A 363 4.40 6.87 10.73
C PHE A 363 3.43 7.18 9.58
N GLY A 364 2.19 7.56 9.88
CA GLY A 364 1.24 8.04 8.88
C GLY A 364 1.79 9.24 8.08
N TRP A 365 2.44 10.20 8.74
CA TRP A 365 3.09 11.33 8.05
C TRP A 365 4.36 10.93 7.29
N ILE A 366 5.13 9.97 7.79
CA ILE A 366 6.25 9.37 7.04
C ILE A 366 5.73 8.67 5.79
N LEU A 367 4.57 7.99 5.87
CA LEU A 367 3.90 7.40 4.71
C LEU A 367 3.41 8.45 3.71
N VAL A 368 2.98 9.64 4.15
CA VAL A 368 2.69 10.76 3.24
C VAL A 368 3.92 11.13 2.43
N ALA A 369 5.10 11.22 3.07
CA ALA A 369 6.36 11.49 2.35
C ALA A 369 6.68 10.38 1.33
N HIS A 370 6.46 9.11 1.68
CA HIS A 370 6.58 7.97 0.75
C HIS A 370 5.67 8.13 -0.46
N GLN A 371 4.41 8.46 -0.26
CA GLN A 371 3.46 8.62 -1.36
C GLN A 371 3.72 9.89 -2.18
N LEU A 372 4.27 10.93 -1.57
CA LEU A 372 4.75 12.11 -2.31
C LEU A 372 5.91 11.74 -3.25
N GLY A 373 6.88 10.96 -2.75
CA GLY A 373 7.96 10.42 -3.58
C GLY A 373 7.44 9.55 -4.73
N ALA A 374 6.48 8.67 -4.43
CA ALA A 374 5.84 7.82 -5.42
C ALA A 374 5.07 8.64 -6.47
N SER A 375 4.35 9.68 -6.05
CA SER A 375 3.61 10.58 -6.94
C SER A 375 4.56 11.30 -7.92
N ILE A 376 5.66 11.85 -7.41
CA ILE A 376 6.66 12.55 -8.24
C ILE A 376 7.31 11.57 -9.24
N ALA A 377 7.64 10.35 -8.81
CA ALA A 377 8.23 9.35 -9.71
C ALA A 377 7.25 8.86 -10.77
N ALA A 378 5.98 8.66 -10.42
CA ALA A 378 4.95 8.22 -11.34
C ALA A 378 4.75 9.23 -12.48
N TYR A 379 4.64 10.52 -12.16
CA TYR A 379 4.57 11.57 -13.18
C TYR A 379 5.89 11.73 -13.94
N GLY A 380 6.99 11.89 -13.20
CA GLY A 380 8.29 12.22 -13.76
C GLY A 380 8.85 11.13 -14.69
N ALA A 381 8.61 9.84 -14.38
CA ALA A 381 9.03 8.76 -15.25
C ALA A 381 8.21 8.70 -16.55
N GLY A 382 6.92 9.02 -16.51
CA GLY A 382 6.08 9.15 -17.70
C GLY A 382 6.54 10.30 -18.60
N TYR A 383 6.75 11.48 -18.00
CA TYR A 383 7.28 12.66 -18.70
C TYR A 383 8.65 12.39 -19.33
N LEU A 384 9.61 11.86 -18.57
CA LEU A 384 10.94 11.55 -19.09
C LEU A 384 10.91 10.49 -20.20
N ARG A 385 10.00 9.52 -20.09
CA ARG A 385 9.81 8.53 -21.15
C ARG A 385 9.30 9.19 -22.44
N ASP A 386 8.38 10.12 -22.37
CA ASP A 386 7.84 10.81 -23.55
C ASP A 386 8.92 11.72 -24.20
N VAL A 387 9.75 12.38 -23.40
CA VAL A 387 10.84 13.26 -23.89
C VAL A 387 12.04 12.48 -24.41
N LEU A 388 12.46 11.42 -23.69
CA LEU A 388 13.71 10.69 -23.98
C LEU A 388 13.50 9.39 -24.77
N GLY A 389 12.25 8.97 -24.98
CA GLY A 389 11.90 7.75 -25.70
C GLY A 389 12.20 6.45 -24.94
N SER A 390 12.71 6.51 -23.68
CA SER A 390 13.04 5.32 -22.89
C SER A 390 12.94 5.54 -21.39
N TYR A 391 12.83 4.42 -20.63
CA TYR A 391 12.83 4.41 -19.16
C TYR A 391 14.23 4.27 -18.54
N THR A 392 15.29 4.19 -19.34
CA THR A 392 16.67 3.99 -18.84
C THR A 392 17.05 5.06 -17.82
N VAL A 393 16.86 6.35 -18.18
CA VAL A 393 17.19 7.48 -17.28
C VAL A 393 16.38 7.45 -15.99
N PRO A 394 15.02 7.28 -15.98
CA PRO A 394 14.24 7.10 -14.76
C PRO A 394 14.75 5.99 -13.85
N PHE A 395 15.07 4.81 -14.39
CA PHE A 395 15.54 3.67 -13.58
C PHE A 395 16.93 3.91 -12.99
N VAL A 396 17.87 4.44 -13.79
CA VAL A 396 19.22 4.74 -13.33
C VAL A 396 19.20 5.85 -12.27
N ALA A 397 18.44 6.93 -12.50
CA ALA A 397 18.28 8.01 -11.53
C ALA A 397 17.72 7.50 -10.18
N ALA A 398 16.70 6.65 -10.22
CA ALA A 398 16.12 6.03 -9.02
C ALA A 398 17.12 5.12 -8.32
N GLY A 399 17.97 4.40 -9.06
CA GLY A 399 19.06 3.60 -8.50
C GLY A 399 20.02 4.46 -7.68
N PHE A 400 20.52 5.57 -8.21
CA PHE A 400 21.39 6.49 -7.48
C PHE A 400 20.70 7.15 -6.28
N VAL A 401 19.42 7.52 -6.42
CA VAL A 401 18.62 8.08 -5.32
C VAL A 401 18.47 7.07 -4.17
N CYS A 402 18.29 5.78 -4.47
CA CYS A 402 18.26 4.73 -3.44
C CYS A 402 19.62 4.55 -2.75
N LEU A 403 20.74 4.61 -3.48
CA LEU A 403 22.09 4.59 -2.89
C LEU A 403 22.30 5.77 -1.94
N LEU A 404 21.82 6.97 -2.31
CA LEU A 404 21.85 8.14 -1.43
C LEU A 404 20.98 7.92 -0.18
N ALA A 405 19.79 7.34 -0.32
CA ALA A 405 18.91 6.98 0.80
C ALA A 405 19.59 5.99 1.77
N ALA A 406 20.37 5.03 1.26
CA ALA A 406 21.15 4.12 2.08
C ALA A 406 22.12 4.88 3.01
N VAL A 407 22.84 5.85 2.48
CA VAL A 407 23.76 6.69 3.28
C VAL A 407 22.99 7.51 4.32
N PHE A 408 21.85 8.09 3.95
CA PHE A 408 21.04 8.87 4.89
C PHE A 408 20.44 8.01 6.01
N ALA A 409 20.13 6.76 5.76
CA ALA A 409 19.64 5.83 6.79
C ALA A 409 20.62 5.66 7.95
N LEU A 410 21.92 5.66 7.69
CA LEU A 410 22.97 5.57 8.73
C LEU A 410 23.06 6.83 9.61
N ARG A 411 22.60 8.00 9.11
CA ARG A 411 22.59 9.26 9.86
C ARG A 411 21.41 9.41 10.82
N ILE A 412 20.42 8.50 10.78
CA ILE A 412 19.31 8.48 11.73
C ILE A 412 19.87 8.29 13.15
N ARG A 413 19.48 9.15 14.10
CA ARG A 413 20.03 9.11 15.46
C ARG A 413 19.57 7.84 16.19
N LYS A 414 20.52 7.15 16.87
CA LYS A 414 20.23 6.03 17.76
C LYS A 414 19.69 6.59 19.08
N ASN A 415 18.47 6.23 19.46
CA ASN A 415 17.95 6.59 20.78
C ASN A 415 18.67 5.74 21.85
N ARG A 416 19.41 6.39 22.76
CA ARG A 416 20.22 5.73 23.80
C ARG A 416 19.39 5.09 24.93
N GLN A 417 18.07 5.32 25.00
CA GLN A 417 17.25 4.88 26.14
C GLN A 417 17.03 3.36 26.26
N HIS A 418 17.34 2.55 25.23
CA HIS A 418 17.23 1.09 25.31
C HIS A 418 18.57 0.34 25.46
N ALA A 419 19.70 1.04 25.53
CA ALA A 419 21.01 0.40 25.74
C ALA A 419 21.32 0.10 27.22
N LEU A 420 20.43 0.45 28.16
CA LEU A 420 20.59 0.22 29.60
C LEU A 420 19.69 -0.90 30.14
N ALA A 421 18.94 -1.60 29.26
CA ALA A 421 18.01 -2.68 29.62
C ALA A 421 18.29 -4.00 28.89
N ALA A 422 19.51 -4.21 28.39
CA ALA A 422 19.99 -5.49 27.83
C ALA A 422 21.19 -6.00 28.62
#